data_0ea376f0a4a85bcf9a682507ee6eda29
#
_entry.id   0ea376f0a4a85bcf9a682507ee6eda29
#
_cell.length_a   1.000
_cell.length_b   1.000
_cell.length_c   1.000
_cell.angle_alpha   90.00
_cell.angle_beta   90.00
_cell.angle_gamma   90.00
#
_symmetry.space_group_name_H-M   'P 1'
#
loop_
_entity.id
_entity.type
_entity.pdbx_description
1 polymer ?
#
loop_
_entity_poly.entity_id
_entity_poly.type
_entity_poly.pdbx_seq_one_letter_code
_entity_poly.pdbx_strand_id
1 'polypeptide(L)'
;MELKEILGRRRTIRFYLPHRPVEREKIQKMLEAARRASCVGNVNATSAIVIWKEEASKELMQAITPPLGYQQMQTAPVFILWYQEVAAYEIEKWIGNLKDLADQRRIGIDPEETKAMVDRGLRPAFTALWKEMAVSPLAFMDVGQAICQATLIAYDEGLGTCCMSSPRIEQIGKLLNLPETAVPVCLQSVGYPAESWEAGGQTRKAAFESLFHEGTHGTPFRPDPAVEDEMRRDKMLQEEAPLPWRPAEMAYLIKALGLEVQITSFPLPDDESS
;
A
#
# COMPACT_ATOMS: atom_id res chain seq x y z
N MET A 1 -5.08 4.26 -19.24
CA MET A 1 -6.29 3.42 -18.95
C MET A 1 -7.28 4.26 -18.15
N GLU A 2 -8.60 3.98 -18.27
CA GLU A 2 -9.59 4.70 -17.46
C GLU A 2 -9.49 4.28 -15.98
N LEU A 3 -9.69 5.24 -15.06
CA LEU A 3 -9.52 4.99 -13.61
C LEU A 3 -10.42 3.87 -13.08
N LYS A 4 -11.69 3.84 -13.49
CA LYS A 4 -12.64 2.78 -13.09
C LYS A 4 -12.15 1.39 -13.52
N GLU A 5 -11.61 1.28 -14.74
CA GLU A 5 -11.04 0.03 -15.25
C GLU A 5 -9.80 -0.39 -14.45
N ILE A 6 -8.90 0.55 -14.10
CA ILE A 6 -7.74 0.27 -13.25
C ILE A 6 -8.19 -0.28 -11.89
N LEU A 7 -9.13 0.39 -11.23
CA LEU A 7 -9.68 -0.05 -9.93
C LEU A 7 -10.30 -1.44 -10.01
N GLY A 8 -11.03 -1.72 -11.08
CA GLY A 8 -11.69 -3.00 -11.29
C GLY A 8 -10.75 -4.14 -11.67
N ARG A 9 -9.73 -3.87 -12.48
CA ARG A 9 -8.82 -4.90 -13.04
C ARG A 9 -7.58 -5.15 -12.17
N ARG A 10 -7.15 -4.17 -11.38
CA ARG A 10 -6.00 -4.35 -10.49
C ARG A 10 -6.26 -5.51 -9.50
N ARG A 11 -5.31 -6.42 -9.45
CA ARG A 11 -5.30 -7.56 -8.51
C ARG A 11 -4.03 -7.52 -7.66
N THR A 12 -4.06 -8.21 -6.55
CA THR A 12 -2.84 -8.58 -5.83
C THR A 12 -2.13 -9.66 -6.60
N ILE A 13 -0.96 -9.35 -7.14
CA ILE A 13 -0.12 -10.27 -7.92
C ILE A 13 0.85 -10.97 -6.97
N ARG A 14 0.92 -12.29 -7.06
CA ARG A 14 1.76 -13.12 -6.20
C ARG A 14 2.83 -13.92 -6.94
N PHE A 15 2.72 -14.02 -8.27
CA PHE A 15 3.70 -14.68 -9.13
C PHE A 15 4.27 -13.66 -10.09
N TYR A 16 5.58 -13.44 -9.99
CA TYR A 16 6.30 -12.49 -10.83
C TYR A 16 7.27 -13.20 -11.75
N LEU A 17 7.67 -12.53 -12.84
CA LEU A 17 8.75 -12.95 -13.73
C LEU A 17 10.09 -12.58 -13.08
N PRO A 18 10.80 -13.51 -12.42
CA PRO A 18 11.97 -13.17 -11.61
C PRO A 18 13.17 -12.69 -12.42
N HIS A 19 13.19 -13.00 -13.72
CA HIS A 19 14.27 -12.64 -14.63
C HIS A 19 13.97 -11.37 -15.43
N ARG A 20 12.78 -10.79 -15.27
CA ARG A 20 12.42 -9.54 -15.96
C ARG A 20 12.68 -8.37 -15.02
N PRO A 21 13.70 -7.54 -15.31
CA PRO A 21 13.99 -6.37 -14.51
C PRO A 21 12.83 -5.36 -14.57
N VAL A 22 12.69 -4.60 -13.51
CA VAL A 22 11.75 -3.47 -13.43
C VAL A 22 12.55 -2.20 -13.69
N GLU A 23 12.05 -1.34 -14.58
CA GLU A 23 12.67 -0.08 -14.93
C GLU A 23 12.57 0.91 -13.75
N ARG A 24 13.68 1.60 -13.46
CA ARG A 24 13.74 2.59 -12.35
C ARG A 24 12.72 3.72 -12.55
N GLU A 25 12.46 4.10 -13.79
CA GLU A 25 11.50 5.14 -14.17
C GLU A 25 10.07 4.77 -13.76
N LYS A 26 9.70 3.50 -13.84
CA LYS A 26 8.37 3.03 -13.39
C LYS A 26 8.25 3.10 -11.87
N ILE A 27 9.29 2.72 -11.15
CA ILE A 27 9.33 2.88 -9.69
C ILE A 27 9.26 4.37 -9.32
N GLN A 28 10.00 5.24 -10.03
CA GLN A 28 9.92 6.68 -9.79
C GLN A 28 8.49 7.22 -9.99
N LYS A 29 7.76 6.79 -11.02
CA LYS A 29 6.36 7.17 -11.22
C LYS A 29 5.46 6.70 -10.07
N MET A 30 5.66 5.48 -9.56
CA MET A 30 4.95 4.98 -8.38
C MET A 30 5.20 5.85 -7.16
N LEU A 31 6.46 6.19 -6.88
CA LEU A 31 6.85 7.04 -5.75
C LEU A 31 6.33 8.47 -5.90
N GLU A 32 6.34 9.02 -7.12
CA GLU A 32 5.77 10.34 -7.39
C GLU A 32 4.25 10.36 -7.18
N ALA A 33 3.54 9.30 -7.56
CA ALA A 33 2.12 9.17 -7.26
C ALA A 33 1.86 9.10 -5.76
N ALA A 34 2.67 8.32 -5.03
CA ALA A 34 2.60 8.27 -3.56
C ALA A 34 2.81 9.65 -2.93
N ARG A 35 3.80 10.38 -3.41
CA ARG A 35 4.11 11.75 -2.93
C ARG A 35 2.97 12.74 -3.16
N ARG A 36 2.05 12.46 -4.08
CA ARG A 36 0.86 13.29 -4.38
C ARG A 36 -0.36 12.92 -3.54
N ALA A 37 -0.28 11.89 -2.71
CA ALA A 37 -1.36 11.55 -1.80
C ALA A 37 -1.64 12.70 -0.82
N SER A 38 -2.90 12.84 -0.45
CA SER A 38 -3.29 13.78 0.61
C SER A 38 -2.67 13.34 1.94
N CYS A 39 -2.26 14.30 2.74
CA CYS A 39 -1.78 14.05 4.09
C CYS A 39 -2.23 15.14 5.06
N VAL A 40 -2.31 14.79 6.34
CA VAL A 40 -2.76 15.72 7.39
C VAL A 40 -1.82 16.92 7.48
N GLY A 41 -2.38 18.15 7.36
CA GLY A 41 -1.62 19.38 7.52
C GLY A 41 -0.34 19.47 6.67
N ASN A 42 -0.32 18.80 5.52
CA ASN A 42 0.85 18.74 4.62
C ASN A 42 2.15 18.27 5.31
N VAL A 43 2.03 17.34 6.28
CA VAL A 43 3.16 16.88 7.10
C VAL A 43 4.21 16.10 6.31
N ASN A 44 3.81 15.43 5.22
CA ASN A 44 4.69 14.66 4.34
C ASN A 44 5.51 13.57 5.07
N ALA A 45 4.89 12.85 5.99
CA ALA A 45 5.56 11.85 6.83
C ALA A 45 5.69 10.46 6.16
N THR A 46 4.93 10.19 5.09
CA THR A 46 5.03 8.93 4.38
C THR A 46 6.33 8.85 3.60
N SER A 47 7.11 7.82 3.87
CA SER A 47 8.43 7.60 3.28
C SER A 47 8.58 6.15 2.81
N ALA A 48 9.57 5.89 1.95
CA ALA A 48 9.78 4.55 1.42
C ALA A 48 11.26 4.27 1.13
N ILE A 49 11.66 3.00 1.25
CA ILE A 49 12.95 2.51 0.74
C ILE A 49 12.68 1.49 -0.35
N VAL A 50 13.25 1.70 -1.53
CA VAL A 50 13.23 0.75 -2.64
C VAL A 50 14.38 -0.23 -2.49
N ILE A 51 14.06 -1.52 -2.54
CA ILE A 51 15.00 -2.62 -2.39
C ILE A 51 15.03 -3.40 -3.71
N TRP A 52 16.13 -3.27 -4.44
CA TRP A 52 16.40 -4.06 -5.63
C TRP A 52 16.95 -5.41 -5.20
N LYS A 53 16.27 -6.50 -5.53
CA LYS A 53 16.64 -7.84 -5.09
C LYS A 53 18.10 -8.22 -5.45
N GLU A 54 18.54 -7.83 -6.64
CA GLU A 54 19.88 -8.10 -7.14
C GLU A 54 20.98 -7.31 -6.42
N GLU A 55 20.63 -6.16 -5.82
CA GLU A 55 21.55 -5.29 -5.09
C GLU A 55 21.50 -5.54 -3.57
N ALA A 56 20.49 -6.27 -3.10
CA ALA A 56 20.25 -6.50 -1.69
C ALA A 56 21.21 -7.51 -1.08
N SER A 57 21.61 -7.29 0.18
CA SER A 57 22.45 -8.25 0.91
C SER A 57 21.71 -9.57 1.13
N LYS A 58 22.47 -10.68 1.25
CA LYS A 58 21.90 -11.99 1.57
C LYS A 58 21.10 -11.98 2.86
N GLU A 59 21.57 -11.27 3.89
CA GLU A 59 20.90 -11.14 5.17
C GLU A 59 19.55 -10.43 5.05
N LEU A 60 19.51 -9.33 4.29
CA LEU A 60 18.27 -8.60 4.02
C LEU A 60 17.27 -9.50 3.26
N MET A 61 17.73 -10.21 2.24
CA MET A 61 16.86 -11.13 1.49
C MET A 61 16.35 -12.29 2.35
N GLN A 62 17.15 -12.81 3.28
CA GLN A 62 16.70 -13.80 4.26
C GLN A 62 15.67 -13.26 5.24
N ALA A 63 15.76 -11.98 5.60
CA ALA A 63 14.74 -11.33 6.44
C ALA A 63 13.43 -11.12 5.66
N ILE A 64 13.51 -10.72 4.38
CA ILE A 64 12.36 -10.52 3.49
C ILE A 64 11.69 -11.85 3.14
N THR A 65 12.48 -12.90 2.88
CA THR A 65 12.00 -14.21 2.42
C THR A 65 12.24 -15.27 3.51
N PRO A 66 11.36 -15.38 4.52
CA PRO A 66 11.49 -16.42 5.55
C PRO A 66 11.31 -17.81 4.95
N PRO A 67 11.73 -18.90 5.65
CA PRO A 67 11.67 -20.29 5.15
C PRO A 67 10.29 -20.74 4.68
N LEU A 68 9.22 -20.18 5.27
CA LEU A 68 7.83 -20.38 4.84
C LEU A 68 7.35 -19.22 3.96
N GLY A 69 8.26 -18.64 3.15
CA GLY A 69 8.03 -17.43 2.38
C GLY A 69 6.92 -17.59 1.33
N TYR A 70 6.18 -16.53 1.16
CA TYR A 70 5.15 -16.43 0.14
C TYR A 70 5.78 -16.34 -1.27
N GLN A 71 5.05 -16.79 -2.29
CA GLN A 71 5.52 -16.80 -3.68
C GLN A 71 6.00 -15.42 -4.15
N GLN A 72 5.30 -14.36 -3.76
CA GLN A 72 5.68 -12.98 -4.10
C GLN A 72 7.04 -12.57 -3.52
N MET A 73 7.41 -13.08 -2.33
CA MET A 73 8.72 -12.80 -1.74
C MET A 73 9.85 -13.54 -2.47
N GLN A 74 9.54 -14.72 -3.01
CA GLN A 74 10.52 -15.53 -3.75
C GLN A 74 10.76 -15.00 -5.16
N THR A 75 9.72 -14.50 -5.83
CA THR A 75 9.74 -14.18 -7.26
C THR A 75 9.87 -12.70 -7.60
N ALA A 76 9.46 -11.77 -6.70
CA ALA A 76 9.53 -10.35 -6.98
C ALA A 76 10.96 -9.84 -7.14
N PRO A 77 11.26 -9.05 -8.17
CA PRO A 77 12.57 -8.43 -8.37
C PRO A 77 12.78 -7.17 -7.52
N VAL A 78 11.70 -6.53 -7.07
CA VAL A 78 11.75 -5.28 -6.29
C VAL A 78 10.83 -5.36 -5.09
N PHE A 79 11.26 -4.77 -3.98
CA PHE A 79 10.44 -4.53 -2.80
C PHE A 79 10.49 -3.06 -2.42
N ILE A 80 9.40 -2.56 -1.85
CA ILE A 80 9.33 -1.21 -1.29
C ILE A 80 8.93 -1.35 0.18
N LEU A 81 9.81 -0.91 1.10
CA LEU A 81 9.47 -0.78 2.50
C LEU A 81 8.86 0.60 2.72
N TRP A 82 7.56 0.63 3.00
CA TRP A 82 6.84 1.85 3.36
C TRP A 82 6.90 2.06 4.87
N TYR A 83 7.17 3.28 5.29
CA TYR A 83 7.25 3.64 6.70
C TYR A 83 6.71 5.04 6.97
N GLN A 84 6.31 5.26 8.21
CA GLN A 84 5.91 6.54 8.75
C GLN A 84 7.12 7.19 9.40
N GLU A 85 7.50 8.39 8.97
CA GLU A 85 8.56 9.19 9.58
C GLU A 85 7.97 10.10 10.66
N VAL A 86 8.08 9.69 11.93
CA VAL A 86 7.53 10.43 13.08
C VAL A 86 8.16 11.81 13.22
N ALA A 87 9.47 11.94 12.89
CA ALA A 87 10.17 13.22 12.98
C ALA A 87 9.63 14.29 12.00
N ALA A 88 8.82 13.90 11.01
CA ALA A 88 8.13 14.87 10.13
C ALA A 88 7.07 15.68 10.90
N TYR A 89 6.53 15.13 11.99
CA TYR A 89 5.56 15.79 12.87
C TYR A 89 6.19 16.73 13.88
N GLU A 90 7.53 16.80 14.00
CA GLU A 90 8.18 17.79 14.87
C GLU A 90 7.61 19.17 14.64
N ILE A 91 7.32 19.86 15.74
CA ILE A 91 6.44 21.03 15.71
C ILE A 91 6.91 22.11 14.75
N GLU A 92 8.21 22.39 14.66
CA GLU A 92 8.72 23.44 13.78
C GLU A 92 8.57 23.06 12.29
N LYS A 93 8.77 21.78 11.96
CA LYS A 93 8.57 21.29 10.59
C LYS A 93 7.10 21.35 10.20
N TRP A 94 6.22 20.83 11.05
CA TRP A 94 4.79 20.79 10.76
C TRP A 94 4.16 22.19 10.69
N ILE A 95 4.50 23.09 11.62
CA ILE A 95 4.06 24.49 11.56
C ILE A 95 4.62 25.20 10.32
N GLY A 96 5.86 24.91 9.92
CA GLY A 96 6.43 25.38 8.66
C GLY A 96 5.58 24.98 7.45
N ASN A 97 5.24 23.68 7.34
CA ASN A 97 4.40 23.18 6.26
C ASN A 97 3.00 23.82 6.23
N LEU A 98 2.40 24.10 7.39
CA LEU A 98 1.12 24.81 7.46
C LEU A 98 1.25 26.27 6.99
N LYS A 99 2.36 26.94 7.32
CA LYS A 99 2.63 28.29 6.81
C LYS A 99 2.85 28.30 5.30
N ASP A 100 3.52 27.28 4.77
CA ASP A 100 3.68 27.12 3.32
C ASP A 100 2.31 26.95 2.62
N LEU A 101 1.35 26.24 3.25
CA LEU A 101 -0.01 26.16 2.73
C LEU A 101 -0.72 27.52 2.73
N ALA A 102 -0.43 28.40 3.70
CA ALA A 102 -0.95 29.77 3.72
C ALA A 102 -0.34 30.61 2.57
N ASP A 103 0.98 30.52 2.36
CA ASP A 103 1.67 31.20 1.24
C ASP A 103 1.14 30.73 -0.12
N GLN A 104 0.82 29.44 -0.26
CA GLN A 104 0.19 28.84 -1.44
C GLN A 104 -1.32 29.17 -1.55
N ARG A 105 -1.89 29.90 -0.59
CA ARG A 105 -3.34 30.21 -0.50
C ARG A 105 -4.21 28.95 -0.50
N ARG A 106 -3.71 27.87 0.07
CA ARG A 106 -4.48 26.63 0.27
C ARG A 106 -5.31 26.66 1.56
N ILE A 107 -4.89 27.46 2.52
CA ILE A 107 -5.61 27.78 3.76
C ILE A 107 -5.61 29.29 3.97
N GLY A 108 -6.72 29.81 4.45
CA GLY A 108 -6.91 31.25 4.69
C GLY A 108 -6.93 32.10 3.41
N ILE A 109 -7.30 33.37 3.56
CA ILE A 109 -7.41 34.35 2.45
C ILE A 109 -6.15 35.21 2.39
N ASP A 110 -5.72 35.71 3.54
CA ASP A 110 -4.50 36.50 3.69
C ASP A 110 -3.38 35.64 4.29
N PRO A 111 -2.24 35.47 3.58
CA PRO A 111 -1.16 34.60 4.06
C PRO A 111 -0.56 35.07 5.39
N GLU A 112 -0.34 36.38 5.59
CA GLU A 112 0.30 36.88 6.81
C GLU A 112 -0.60 36.74 8.02
N GLU A 113 -1.87 37.07 7.88
CA GLU A 113 -2.86 36.87 8.93
C GLU A 113 -3.01 35.38 9.25
N THR A 114 -3.06 34.53 8.23
CA THR A 114 -3.20 33.07 8.38
C THR A 114 -1.98 32.48 9.10
N LYS A 115 -0.76 32.87 8.75
CA LYS A 115 0.47 32.45 9.46
C LYS A 115 0.45 32.88 10.92
N ALA A 116 0.00 34.10 11.19
CA ALA A 116 -0.16 34.57 12.57
C ALA A 116 -1.22 33.77 13.36
N MET A 117 -2.31 33.34 12.70
CA MET A 117 -3.31 32.44 13.31
C MET A 117 -2.76 31.05 13.56
N VAL A 118 -1.96 30.49 12.63
CA VAL A 118 -1.25 29.21 12.84
C VAL A 118 -0.37 29.28 14.09
N ASP A 119 0.41 30.33 14.26
CA ASP A 119 1.29 30.47 15.43
C ASP A 119 0.50 30.64 16.74
N ARG A 120 -0.58 31.44 16.74
CA ARG A 120 -1.34 31.70 17.98
C ARG A 120 -2.28 30.56 18.36
N GLY A 121 -2.89 29.89 17.36
CA GLY A 121 -3.96 28.90 17.59
C GLY A 121 -3.49 27.46 17.45
N LEU A 122 -2.87 27.10 16.31
CA LEU A 122 -2.53 25.71 16.02
C LEU A 122 -1.24 25.26 16.71
N ARG A 123 -0.20 26.11 16.75
CA ARG A 123 1.09 25.75 17.37
C ARG A 123 0.94 25.26 18.82
N PRO A 124 0.24 25.94 19.75
CA PRO A 124 0.10 25.44 21.10
C PRO A 124 -0.59 24.06 21.16
N ALA A 125 -1.68 23.89 20.39
CA ALA A 125 -2.41 22.63 20.35
C ALA A 125 -1.55 21.48 19.80
N PHE A 126 -0.86 21.71 18.69
CA PHE A 126 0.00 20.70 18.08
C PHE A 126 1.24 20.39 18.89
N THR A 127 1.81 21.37 19.59
CA THR A 127 2.92 21.13 20.52
C THR A 127 2.55 20.10 21.59
N ALA A 128 1.30 20.12 22.05
CA ALA A 128 0.83 19.16 23.06
C ALA A 128 0.54 17.76 22.48
N LEU A 129 0.23 17.63 21.18
CA LEU A 129 -0.36 16.42 20.60
C LEU A 129 0.47 15.75 19.49
N TRP A 130 1.56 16.37 19.04
CA TRP A 130 2.23 15.90 17.80
C TRP A 130 2.74 14.45 17.87
N LYS A 131 3.21 14.00 19.06
CA LYS A 131 3.71 12.62 19.22
C LYS A 131 2.59 11.59 19.06
N GLU A 132 1.43 11.86 19.66
CA GLU A 132 0.26 10.98 19.55
C GLU A 132 -0.30 11.04 18.12
N MET A 133 -0.33 12.22 17.52
CA MET A 133 -0.76 12.39 16.12
C MET A 133 0.11 11.61 15.16
N ALA A 134 1.44 11.62 15.34
CA ALA A 134 2.40 10.96 14.44
C ALA A 134 2.25 9.43 14.36
N VAL A 135 1.64 8.82 15.37
CA VAL A 135 1.35 7.37 15.43
C VAL A 135 -0.16 7.06 15.51
N SER A 136 -0.99 8.05 15.23
CA SER A 136 -2.45 7.89 15.22
C SER A 136 -2.94 7.10 13.99
N PRO A 137 -4.17 6.56 14.03
CA PRO A 137 -4.80 5.98 12.84
C PRO A 137 -4.83 6.93 11.64
N LEU A 138 -4.95 8.25 11.89
CA LEU A 138 -4.93 9.27 10.83
C LEU A 138 -3.59 9.32 10.11
N ALA A 139 -2.47 9.22 10.84
CA ALA A 139 -1.13 9.19 10.24
C ALA A 139 -0.92 7.95 9.35
N PHE A 140 -1.38 6.78 9.80
CA PHE A 140 -1.29 5.55 9.01
C PHE A 140 -2.29 5.52 7.84
N MET A 141 -3.39 6.26 7.91
CA MET A 141 -4.28 6.49 6.76
C MET A 141 -3.52 7.20 5.63
N ASP A 142 -2.69 8.20 5.92
CA ASP A 142 -1.88 8.90 4.92
C ASP A 142 -0.91 7.92 4.21
N VAL A 143 -0.27 7.02 4.95
CA VAL A 143 0.58 5.96 4.37
C VAL A 143 -0.25 5.04 3.47
N GLY A 144 -1.44 4.65 3.90
CA GLY A 144 -2.35 3.81 3.10
C GLY A 144 -2.79 4.48 1.80
N GLN A 145 -3.08 5.78 1.82
CA GLN A 145 -3.41 6.57 0.61
C GLN A 145 -2.22 6.61 -0.36
N ALA A 146 -1.02 6.85 0.13
CA ALA A 146 0.20 6.87 -0.68
C ALA A 146 0.47 5.51 -1.36
N ILE A 147 0.38 4.41 -0.60
CA ILE A 147 0.52 3.04 -1.13
C ILE A 147 -0.56 2.75 -2.18
N CYS A 148 -1.80 3.19 -1.95
CA CYS A 148 -2.88 3.00 -2.91
C CYS A 148 -2.57 3.70 -4.24
N GLN A 149 -2.16 4.97 -4.23
CA GLN A 149 -1.80 5.70 -5.45
C GLN A 149 -0.62 5.05 -6.18
N ALA A 150 0.43 4.65 -5.46
CA ALA A 150 1.56 3.92 -6.04
C ALA A 150 1.12 2.61 -6.71
N THR A 151 0.22 1.87 -6.07
CA THR A 151 -0.33 0.61 -6.59
C THR A 151 -1.13 0.80 -7.88
N LEU A 152 -1.93 1.86 -7.97
CA LEU A 152 -2.70 2.17 -9.19
C LEU A 152 -1.78 2.52 -10.36
N ILE A 153 -0.75 3.34 -10.11
CA ILE A 153 0.25 3.68 -11.13
C ILE A 153 1.09 2.45 -11.52
N ALA A 154 1.45 1.58 -10.58
CA ALA A 154 2.13 0.33 -10.91
C ALA A 154 1.33 -0.47 -11.94
N TYR A 155 0.02 -0.62 -11.71
CA TYR A 155 -0.85 -1.34 -12.65
C TYR A 155 -0.90 -0.67 -14.02
N ASP A 156 -1.03 0.66 -14.07
CA ASP A 156 -1.04 1.43 -15.35
C ASP A 156 0.28 1.29 -16.12
N GLU A 157 1.41 1.16 -15.41
CA GLU A 157 2.74 0.91 -15.98
C GLU A 157 3.01 -0.57 -16.32
N GLY A 158 2.01 -1.45 -16.16
CA GLY A 158 2.12 -2.88 -16.44
C GLY A 158 2.86 -3.67 -15.36
N LEU A 159 2.91 -3.17 -14.12
CA LEU A 159 3.51 -3.85 -12.97
C LEU A 159 2.43 -4.39 -12.03
N GLY A 160 2.67 -5.60 -11.53
CA GLY A 160 1.90 -6.17 -10.43
C GLY A 160 2.50 -5.81 -9.08
N THR A 161 1.65 -5.76 -8.05
CA THR A 161 2.06 -5.50 -6.67
C THR A 161 1.35 -6.40 -5.67
N CYS A 162 2.01 -6.62 -4.51
CA CYS A 162 1.39 -7.24 -3.34
C CYS A 162 1.88 -6.54 -2.08
N CYS A 163 0.96 -5.94 -1.31
CA CYS A 163 1.26 -5.41 0.01
C CYS A 163 1.23 -6.55 1.03
N MET A 164 2.21 -6.57 1.92
CA MET A 164 2.41 -7.63 2.89
C MET A 164 2.78 -7.05 4.25
N SER A 165 2.30 -7.67 5.32
CA SER A 165 2.95 -7.58 6.62
C SER A 165 4.11 -8.59 6.68
N SER A 166 5.13 -8.27 7.44
CA SER A 166 6.22 -9.21 7.72
C SER A 166 6.42 -9.29 9.24
N PRO A 167 6.49 -10.49 9.81
CA PRO A 167 6.83 -10.65 11.24
C PRO A 167 8.25 -10.16 11.55
N ARG A 168 9.06 -9.92 10.51
CA ARG A 168 10.43 -9.40 10.61
C ARG A 168 10.56 -7.96 10.14
N ILE A 169 9.46 -7.20 10.06
CA ILE A 169 9.48 -5.86 9.49
C ILE A 169 10.44 -4.93 10.24
N GLU A 170 10.54 -5.06 11.55
CA GLU A 170 11.49 -4.31 12.38
C GLU A 170 12.95 -4.70 12.08
N GLN A 171 13.22 -5.99 11.87
CA GLN A 171 14.54 -6.46 11.48
C GLN A 171 14.92 -5.93 10.09
N ILE A 172 14.00 -5.96 9.14
CA ILE A 172 14.18 -5.39 7.80
C ILE A 172 14.52 -3.89 7.91
N GLY A 173 13.78 -3.15 8.73
CA GLY A 173 14.04 -1.74 8.99
C GLY A 173 15.45 -1.49 9.52
N LYS A 174 15.90 -2.27 10.51
CA LYS A 174 17.27 -2.18 11.05
C LYS A 174 18.35 -2.47 10.03
N LEU A 175 18.16 -3.50 9.19
CA LEU A 175 19.10 -3.85 8.12
C LEU A 175 19.17 -2.77 7.02
N LEU A 176 18.11 -1.97 6.88
CA LEU A 176 18.03 -0.82 5.97
C LEU A 176 18.44 0.50 6.63
N ASN A 177 18.95 0.48 7.86
CA ASN A 177 19.34 1.66 8.63
C ASN A 177 18.22 2.69 8.78
N LEU A 178 16.95 2.22 8.98
CA LEU A 178 15.88 3.15 9.33
C LEU A 178 16.21 3.90 10.60
N PRO A 179 15.91 5.21 10.67
CA PRO A 179 16.07 5.97 11.91
C PRO A 179 15.11 5.45 12.99
N GLU A 180 15.45 5.65 14.26
CA GLU A 180 14.59 5.25 15.39
C GLU A 180 13.22 5.95 15.40
N THR A 181 13.11 7.06 14.69
CA THR A 181 11.86 7.81 14.49
C THR A 181 10.97 7.21 13.40
N ALA A 182 11.45 6.24 12.62
CA ALA A 182 10.67 5.61 11.56
C ALA A 182 9.88 4.41 12.10
N VAL A 183 8.60 4.36 11.73
CA VAL A 183 7.71 3.21 12.02
C VAL A 183 7.46 2.47 10.72
N PRO A 184 8.05 1.27 10.51
CA PRO A 184 7.80 0.48 9.31
C PRO A 184 6.36 -0.01 9.28
N VAL A 185 5.68 0.13 8.13
CA VAL A 185 4.24 -0.11 7.99
C VAL A 185 3.95 -1.32 7.09
N CYS A 186 4.56 -1.36 5.92
CA CYS A 186 4.21 -2.34 4.90
C CYS A 186 5.41 -2.65 4.00
N LEU A 187 5.58 -3.92 3.67
CA LEU A 187 6.48 -4.35 2.60
C LEU A 187 5.64 -4.63 1.36
N GLN A 188 5.95 -3.96 0.25
CA GLN A 188 5.26 -4.13 -1.03
C GLN A 188 6.21 -4.78 -2.03
N SER A 189 5.83 -5.96 -2.57
CA SER A 189 6.53 -6.55 -3.70
C SER A 189 6.05 -5.94 -5.01
N VAL A 190 6.96 -5.78 -5.97
CA VAL A 190 6.71 -5.16 -7.27
C VAL A 190 7.42 -5.94 -8.37
N GLY A 191 6.76 -6.17 -9.50
CA GLY A 191 7.35 -6.83 -10.64
C GLY A 191 6.37 -7.06 -11.79
N TYR A 192 6.85 -7.59 -12.88
CA TYR A 192 5.99 -8.00 -13.98
C TYR A 192 5.26 -9.31 -13.62
N PRO A 193 3.92 -9.38 -13.78
CA PRO A 193 3.19 -10.60 -13.49
C PRO A 193 3.65 -11.78 -14.34
N ALA A 194 3.85 -12.93 -13.70
CA ALA A 194 3.93 -14.23 -14.35
C ALA A 194 2.55 -14.88 -14.48
N GLU A 195 1.64 -14.52 -13.60
CA GLU A 195 0.24 -14.93 -13.62
C GLU A 195 -0.60 -13.99 -14.50
N SER A 196 -1.80 -14.42 -14.84
CA SER A 196 -2.75 -13.56 -15.53
C SER A 196 -3.12 -12.34 -14.71
N TRP A 197 -3.50 -11.24 -15.38
CA TRP A 197 -3.93 -10.02 -14.71
C TRP A 197 -5.20 -10.20 -13.88
N GLU A 198 -6.05 -11.14 -14.25
CA GLU A 198 -7.25 -11.49 -13.48
C GLU A 198 -6.91 -12.14 -12.15
N ALA A 199 -5.71 -12.75 -12.02
CA ALA A 199 -5.23 -13.43 -10.81
C ALA A 199 -6.29 -14.36 -10.18
N GLY A 200 -7.07 -15.01 -11.03
CA GLY A 200 -8.16 -15.93 -10.63
C GLY A 200 -9.51 -15.28 -10.36
N GLY A 201 -9.69 -13.98 -10.63
CA GLY A 201 -10.96 -13.26 -10.50
C GLY A 201 -10.95 -12.14 -9.48
N GLN A 202 -12.05 -11.39 -9.43
CA GLN A 202 -12.23 -10.32 -8.47
C GLN A 202 -12.52 -10.91 -7.08
N THR A 203 -11.75 -10.50 -6.07
CA THR A 203 -11.94 -11.00 -4.71
C THR A 203 -13.33 -10.64 -4.19
N ARG A 204 -14.08 -11.65 -3.72
CA ARG A 204 -15.37 -11.45 -3.06
C ARG A 204 -15.24 -10.51 -1.88
N LYS A 205 -16.19 -9.60 -1.76
CA LYS A 205 -16.28 -8.64 -0.65
C LYS A 205 -17.51 -8.96 0.21
N ALA A 206 -17.51 -8.40 1.42
CA ALA A 206 -18.72 -8.40 2.23
C ALA A 206 -19.84 -7.63 1.52
N ALA A 207 -21.09 -7.92 1.85
CA ALA A 207 -22.25 -7.24 1.28
C ALA A 207 -22.13 -5.72 1.50
N PHE A 208 -22.44 -4.95 0.44
CA PHE A 208 -22.30 -3.50 0.44
C PHE A 208 -23.01 -2.85 1.64
N GLU A 209 -24.22 -3.29 1.91
CA GLU A 209 -25.08 -2.79 2.99
C GLU A 209 -24.56 -3.11 4.39
N SER A 210 -23.67 -4.11 4.50
CA SER A 210 -23.02 -4.44 5.78
C SER A 210 -21.81 -3.57 6.08
N LEU A 211 -21.29 -2.87 5.06
CA LEU A 211 -20.09 -2.02 5.15
C LEU A 211 -20.43 -0.55 5.21
N PHE A 212 -21.49 -0.12 4.50
CA PHE A 212 -21.81 1.27 4.32
C PHE A 212 -23.20 1.60 4.88
N HIS A 213 -23.25 2.70 5.64
CA HIS A 213 -24.46 3.12 6.35
C HIS A 213 -24.78 4.58 6.02
N GLU A 214 -26.05 4.96 6.05
CA GLU A 214 -26.53 6.31 5.80
C GLU A 214 -27.10 6.94 7.07
N GLY A 215 -26.63 8.15 7.40
CA GLY A 215 -27.08 8.89 8.57
C GLY A 215 -26.59 8.34 9.90
N THR A 216 -26.93 7.10 10.24
CA THR A 216 -26.54 6.44 11.50
C THR A 216 -26.07 5.02 11.27
N HIS A 217 -25.18 4.52 12.12
CA HIS A 217 -24.75 3.12 12.08
C HIS A 217 -25.96 2.19 12.21
N GLY A 218 -26.00 1.15 11.38
CA GLY A 218 -27.11 0.19 11.34
C GLY A 218 -28.22 0.54 10.34
N THR A 219 -28.22 1.73 9.73
CA THR A 219 -29.08 2.10 8.60
C THR A 219 -28.33 1.84 7.31
N PRO A 220 -28.56 0.75 6.56
CA PRO A 220 -27.77 0.42 5.39
C PRO A 220 -27.90 1.47 4.28
N PHE A 221 -26.79 1.88 3.68
CA PHE A 221 -26.82 2.58 2.39
C PHE A 221 -27.23 1.57 1.31
N ARG A 222 -28.35 1.83 0.63
CA ARG A 222 -28.88 0.91 -0.38
C ARG A 222 -28.22 1.18 -1.73
N PRO A 223 -27.56 0.17 -2.34
CA PRO A 223 -26.99 0.32 -3.68
C PRO A 223 -28.10 0.49 -4.72
N ASP A 224 -27.82 1.28 -5.76
CA ASP A 224 -28.68 1.41 -6.94
C ASP A 224 -28.22 0.38 -7.99
N PRO A 225 -29.09 -0.53 -8.43
CA PRO A 225 -28.76 -1.51 -9.46
C PRO A 225 -28.29 -0.88 -10.78
N ALA A 226 -28.80 0.32 -11.14
CA ALA A 226 -28.37 1.01 -12.35
C ALA A 226 -26.93 1.47 -12.26
N VAL A 227 -26.47 1.87 -11.07
CA VAL A 227 -25.06 2.21 -10.80
C VAL A 227 -24.17 0.98 -10.86
N GLU A 228 -24.64 -0.15 -10.33
CA GLU A 228 -23.89 -1.41 -10.46
C GLU A 228 -23.73 -1.83 -11.93
N ASP A 229 -24.79 -1.72 -12.74
CA ASP A 229 -24.74 -2.01 -14.17
C ASP A 229 -23.78 -1.07 -14.92
N GLU A 230 -23.74 0.22 -14.55
CA GLU A 230 -22.74 1.16 -15.07
C GLU A 230 -21.31 0.69 -14.70
N MET A 231 -21.07 0.37 -13.44
CA MET A 231 -19.74 -0.09 -12.98
C MET A 231 -19.30 -1.39 -13.65
N ARG A 232 -20.23 -2.30 -14.02
CA ARG A 232 -19.92 -3.49 -14.81
C ARG A 232 -19.52 -3.13 -16.24
N ARG A 233 -20.26 -2.22 -16.89
CA ARG A 233 -19.91 -1.71 -18.24
C ARG A 233 -18.53 -1.05 -18.26
N ASP A 234 -18.21 -0.29 -17.20
CA ASP A 234 -16.94 0.40 -17.03
C ASP A 234 -15.81 -0.51 -16.49
N LYS A 235 -16.07 -1.81 -16.39
CA LYS A 235 -15.11 -2.85 -15.94
C LYS A 235 -14.59 -2.66 -14.51
N MET A 236 -15.27 -1.87 -13.69
CA MET A 236 -14.96 -1.72 -12.27
C MET A 236 -15.42 -2.94 -11.47
N LEU A 237 -16.60 -3.47 -11.79
CA LEU A 237 -17.07 -4.76 -11.27
C LEU A 237 -16.85 -5.86 -12.31
N GLN A 238 -16.22 -6.95 -11.90
CA GLN A 238 -15.83 -8.07 -12.76
C GLN A 238 -16.23 -9.41 -12.15
N GLU A 239 -15.94 -10.49 -12.89
CA GLU A 239 -16.24 -11.85 -12.44
C GLU A 239 -15.50 -12.19 -11.14
N GLU A 240 -16.25 -12.74 -10.18
CA GLU A 240 -15.72 -13.10 -8.88
C GLU A 240 -14.83 -14.36 -8.95
N ALA A 241 -13.83 -14.35 -8.06
CA ALA A 241 -12.98 -15.51 -7.83
C ALA A 241 -13.77 -16.65 -7.13
N PRO A 242 -13.42 -17.94 -7.39
CA PRO A 242 -12.35 -18.38 -8.29
C PRO A 242 -12.83 -18.54 -9.74
N LEU A 243 -12.06 -18.04 -10.68
CA LEU A 243 -12.26 -18.36 -12.09
C LEU A 243 -11.87 -19.84 -12.36
N PRO A 244 -12.58 -20.55 -13.27
CA PRO A 244 -12.43 -22.00 -13.42
C PRO A 244 -11.01 -22.48 -13.75
N TRP A 245 -10.23 -21.67 -14.45
CA TRP A 245 -8.88 -22.00 -14.90
C TRP A 245 -7.79 -21.74 -13.84
N ARG A 246 -8.10 -21.02 -12.73
CA ARG A 246 -7.13 -20.60 -11.72
C ARG A 246 -6.33 -21.74 -11.07
N PRO A 247 -6.92 -22.87 -10.70
CA PRO A 247 -6.14 -23.99 -10.12
C PRO A 247 -5.06 -24.53 -11.06
N ALA A 248 -5.36 -24.65 -12.36
CA ALA A 248 -4.42 -25.13 -13.36
C ALA A 248 -3.28 -24.11 -13.57
N GLU A 249 -3.59 -22.81 -13.62
CA GLU A 249 -2.58 -21.76 -13.71
C GLU A 249 -1.64 -21.78 -12.49
N MET A 250 -2.16 -21.87 -11.29
CA MET A 250 -1.35 -21.93 -10.08
C MET A 250 -0.42 -23.13 -10.06
N ALA A 251 -0.91 -24.33 -10.42
CA ALA A 251 -0.10 -25.53 -10.49
C ALA A 251 1.04 -25.39 -11.52
N TYR A 252 0.72 -24.80 -12.69
CA TYR A 252 1.72 -24.51 -13.72
C TYR A 252 2.79 -23.52 -13.21
N LEU A 253 2.40 -22.41 -12.59
CA LEU A 253 3.30 -21.35 -12.12
C LEU A 253 4.23 -21.86 -11.02
N ILE A 254 3.72 -22.64 -10.07
CA ILE A 254 4.51 -23.23 -9.01
C ILE A 254 5.63 -24.11 -9.60
N LYS A 255 5.27 -24.96 -10.58
CA LYS A 255 6.24 -25.82 -11.26
C LYS A 255 7.21 -25.02 -12.13
N ALA A 256 6.71 -24.08 -12.93
CA ALA A 256 7.52 -23.29 -13.86
C ALA A 256 8.53 -22.37 -13.17
N LEU A 257 8.16 -21.85 -11.99
CA LEU A 257 9.01 -20.96 -11.20
C LEU A 257 9.86 -21.70 -10.15
N GLY A 258 9.75 -23.03 -10.06
CA GLY A 258 10.51 -23.84 -9.11
C GLY A 258 10.22 -23.54 -7.65
N LEU A 259 8.97 -23.20 -7.32
CA LEU A 259 8.59 -22.78 -5.96
C LEU A 259 8.41 -24.01 -5.06
N GLU A 260 9.15 -24.03 -3.95
CA GLU A 260 9.12 -25.16 -3.00
C GLU A 260 7.94 -25.10 -2.03
N VAL A 261 7.44 -23.88 -1.73
CA VAL A 261 6.42 -23.64 -0.71
C VAL A 261 5.29 -22.80 -1.25
N GLN A 262 4.05 -23.26 -1.04
CA GLN A 262 2.84 -22.53 -1.37
C GLN A 262 2.28 -21.78 -0.15
N ILE A 263 1.55 -20.66 -0.36
CA ILE A 263 0.83 -19.96 0.72
C ILE A 263 -0.07 -20.92 1.54
N THR A 264 -0.61 -21.95 0.89
CA THR A 264 -1.52 -22.92 1.50
C THR A 264 -0.80 -24.04 2.25
N SER A 265 0.52 -24.10 2.22
CA SER A 265 1.32 -25.12 2.92
C SER A 265 1.79 -24.63 4.29
N PHE A 266 0.97 -23.88 5.03
CA PHE A 266 1.17 -23.84 6.47
C PHE A 266 0.97 -25.28 6.98
N PRO A 267 1.97 -25.92 7.62
CA PRO A 267 1.68 -27.12 8.36
C PRO A 267 0.55 -26.77 9.34
N LEU A 268 -0.54 -27.50 9.24
CA LEU A 268 -1.53 -27.48 10.32
C LEU A 268 -0.74 -27.84 11.61
N PRO A 269 -1.04 -27.17 12.74
CA PRO A 269 -0.48 -27.64 14.02
C PRO A 269 -0.73 -29.14 14.09
N ASP A 270 0.32 -29.91 14.37
CA ASP A 270 0.17 -31.34 14.61
C ASP A 270 -0.98 -31.49 15.60
N ASP A 271 -1.99 -32.27 15.22
CA ASP A 271 -3.04 -32.67 16.14
C ASP A 271 -2.37 -33.44 17.29
N GLU A 272 -1.99 -32.73 18.35
CA GLU A 272 -1.66 -33.34 19.64
C GLU A 272 -2.96 -33.87 20.25
N SER A 273 -3.50 -34.91 19.62
CA SER A 273 -4.61 -35.68 20.18
C SER A 273 -4.55 -37.11 19.66
N SER A 274 -3.68 -37.90 20.23
CA SER A 274 -3.84 -39.34 20.34
C SER A 274 -3.18 -39.84 21.62
#